data_55cd3d8979dc8953a01cd6f886d1e8ad
#
_entry.id   55cd3d8979dc8953a01cd6f886d1e8ad
#
_cell.length_a   1.000
_cell.length_b   1.000
_cell.length_c   1.000
_cell.angle_alpha   90.00
_cell.angle_beta   90.00
_cell.angle_gamma   90.00
#
_symmetry.space_group_name_H-M   'P 1'
#
loop_
_entity.id
_entity.type
_entity.pdbx_description
1 polymer ?
#
loop_
_entity_poly.entity_id
_entity_poly.type
_entity_poly.pdbx_seq_one_letter_code
_entity_poly.pdbx_strand_id
1 'polypeptide(L)'
;KVMDIVNKYGYKVNLNAKGLRTNKTQSIGVIVPDITNEFFAKIIRSIETSLLQKGYTVFVCDSNEDSITEDKHISSLAAKDVDGIIYISTKSDVKQIYNDYKIPVVHIDRRPEHAGTLIISDNEMGGFMATKALIKDGCKDILMLSDKNCYSTTRNRYKGYVDAHQKYSLPLNESNVIKTEVSYASS
;
A
#
# COMPACT_ATOMS: atom_id res chain seq x y z
N LYS A 1 45.16 -0.63 -12.12
CA LYS A 1 45.39 -1.56 -13.28
C LYS A 1 44.10 -2.29 -13.73
N VAL A 2 43.35 -2.96 -12.82
CA VAL A 2 42.05 -3.64 -13.20
C VAL A 2 40.95 -2.60 -13.48
N MET A 3 40.81 -1.60 -12.61
CA MET A 3 39.82 -0.53 -12.78
C MET A 3 40.03 0.33 -14.03
N ASP A 4 41.32 0.53 -14.40
CA ASP A 4 41.68 1.28 -15.61
C ASP A 4 41.20 0.54 -16.89
N ILE A 5 41.32 -0.79 -16.87
CA ILE A 5 40.84 -1.66 -17.96
C ILE A 5 39.30 -1.66 -18.02
N VAL A 6 38.63 -1.78 -16.85
CA VAL A 6 37.16 -1.69 -16.74
C VAL A 6 36.64 -0.38 -17.32
N ASN A 7 37.26 0.74 -16.96
CA ASN A 7 36.89 2.05 -17.46
C ASN A 7 37.18 2.23 -18.96
N LYS A 8 38.35 1.70 -19.43
CA LYS A 8 38.75 1.79 -20.83
C LYS A 8 37.83 1.03 -21.79
N TYR A 9 37.31 -0.13 -21.36
CA TYR A 9 36.45 -0.97 -22.18
C TYR A 9 34.94 -0.82 -21.87
N GLY A 10 34.58 0.10 -21.00
CA GLY A 10 33.17 0.37 -20.66
C GLY A 10 32.45 -0.83 -20.08
N TYR A 11 33.18 -1.72 -19.39
CA TYR A 11 32.61 -2.96 -18.82
C TYR A 11 31.55 -2.60 -17.77
N LYS A 12 30.29 -2.90 -18.08
CA LYS A 12 29.17 -2.81 -17.12
C LYS A 12 28.97 -4.18 -16.47
N VAL A 13 29.00 -4.20 -15.15
CA VAL A 13 28.69 -5.41 -14.39
C VAL A 13 27.30 -5.92 -14.79
N ASN A 14 27.23 -7.16 -15.26
CA ASN A 14 25.95 -7.78 -15.50
C ASN A 14 25.31 -8.11 -14.14
N LEU A 15 24.26 -7.34 -13.75
CA LEU A 15 23.57 -7.48 -12.48
C LEU A 15 22.88 -8.85 -12.37
N ASN A 16 22.41 -9.43 -13.47
CA ASN A 16 21.82 -10.77 -13.49
C ASN A 16 22.87 -11.85 -13.14
N ALA A 17 24.08 -11.74 -13.69
CA ALA A 17 25.17 -12.67 -13.37
C ALA A 17 25.66 -12.51 -11.91
N LYS A 18 25.60 -11.29 -11.36
CA LYS A 18 25.88 -11.04 -9.95
C LYS A 18 24.75 -11.63 -9.09
N GLY A 19 23.49 -11.45 -9.48
CA GLY A 19 22.32 -11.98 -8.81
C GLY A 19 22.36 -13.49 -8.64
N LEU A 20 22.71 -14.23 -9.69
CA LEU A 20 22.88 -15.69 -9.66
C LEU A 20 23.91 -16.15 -8.60
N ARG A 21 24.96 -15.35 -8.36
CA ARG A 21 25.99 -15.68 -7.36
C ARG A 21 25.60 -15.30 -5.93
N THR A 22 24.81 -14.24 -5.78
CA THR A 22 24.45 -13.69 -4.45
C THR A 22 23.06 -14.10 -4.00
N ASN A 23 22.30 -14.76 -4.87
CA ASN A 23 20.86 -15.05 -4.71
C ASN A 23 20.04 -13.79 -4.37
N LYS A 24 20.44 -12.64 -4.94
CA LYS A 24 19.79 -11.35 -4.78
C LYS A 24 19.80 -10.58 -6.09
N THR A 25 18.63 -10.12 -6.51
CA THR A 25 18.46 -9.33 -7.74
C THR A 25 18.59 -7.83 -7.49
N GLN A 26 18.63 -7.41 -6.23
CA GLN A 26 18.58 -6.01 -5.81
C GLN A 26 17.36 -5.29 -6.42
N SER A 27 16.22 -5.98 -6.45
CA SER A 27 14.95 -5.47 -6.94
C SER A 27 13.81 -5.74 -5.96
N ILE A 28 12.89 -4.79 -5.86
CA ILE A 28 11.68 -4.85 -5.02
C ILE A 28 10.47 -4.56 -5.89
N GLY A 29 9.43 -5.37 -5.78
CA GLY A 29 8.14 -5.08 -6.36
C GLY A 29 7.32 -4.19 -5.43
N VAL A 30 6.61 -3.20 -5.99
CA VAL A 30 5.63 -2.38 -5.26
C VAL A 30 4.32 -2.46 -6.01
N ILE A 31 3.31 -3.08 -5.40
CA ILE A 31 1.96 -3.21 -5.98
C ILE A 31 1.03 -2.24 -5.24
N VAL A 32 0.38 -1.37 -5.99
CA VAL A 32 -0.58 -0.39 -5.47
C VAL A 32 -1.92 -0.50 -6.20
N PRO A 33 -3.03 -0.12 -5.55
CA PRO A 33 -4.35 -0.19 -6.16
C PRO A 33 -4.62 0.89 -7.20
N ASP A 34 -3.98 2.06 -7.09
CA ASP A 34 -4.18 3.19 -8.02
C ASP A 34 -2.98 4.14 -7.95
N ILE A 35 -2.17 4.16 -9.01
CA ILE A 35 -0.99 5.02 -9.11
C ILE A 35 -1.34 6.51 -9.26
N THR A 36 -2.57 6.82 -9.69
CA THR A 36 -3.03 8.20 -9.87
C THR A 36 -3.44 8.85 -8.55
N ASN A 37 -3.70 8.04 -7.53
CA ASN A 37 -4.01 8.52 -6.19
C ASN A 37 -2.74 9.08 -5.52
N GLU A 38 -2.80 10.36 -5.16
CA GLU A 38 -1.66 11.09 -4.58
C GLU A 38 -1.08 10.42 -3.32
N PHE A 39 -1.92 9.77 -2.51
CA PHE A 39 -1.50 9.06 -1.32
C PHE A 39 -0.55 7.90 -1.68
N PHE A 40 -0.94 7.04 -2.63
CA PHE A 40 -0.11 5.93 -3.06
C PHE A 40 1.11 6.40 -3.84
N ALA A 41 0.98 7.43 -4.68
CA ALA A 41 2.10 8.04 -5.40
C ALA A 41 3.19 8.55 -4.44
N LYS A 42 2.81 9.20 -3.34
CA LYS A 42 3.76 9.65 -2.30
C LYS A 42 4.45 8.50 -1.58
N ILE A 43 3.73 7.41 -1.32
CA ILE A 43 4.29 6.19 -0.73
C ILE A 43 5.33 5.58 -1.68
N ILE A 44 4.98 5.39 -2.96
CA ILE A 44 5.90 4.87 -3.99
C ILE A 44 7.17 5.69 -4.05
N ARG A 45 7.05 7.02 -4.14
CA ARG A 45 8.20 7.93 -4.21
C ARG A 45 9.11 7.78 -2.98
N SER A 46 8.55 7.65 -1.79
CA SER A 46 9.31 7.49 -0.56
C SER A 46 10.04 6.15 -0.52
N ILE A 47 9.39 5.09 -0.96
CA ILE A 47 9.97 3.74 -1.08
C ILE A 47 11.12 3.76 -2.09
N GLU A 48 10.88 4.26 -3.29
CA GLU A 48 11.87 4.33 -4.36
C GLU A 48 13.10 5.12 -3.93
N THR A 49 12.92 6.32 -3.36
CA THR A 49 14.04 7.14 -2.87
C THR A 49 14.87 6.41 -1.82
N SER A 50 14.22 5.71 -0.88
CA SER A 50 14.89 4.98 0.18
C SER A 50 15.64 3.75 -0.32
N LEU A 51 15.06 3.04 -1.27
CA LEU A 51 15.64 1.82 -1.85
C LEU A 51 16.76 2.12 -2.84
N LEU A 52 16.66 3.21 -3.60
CA LEU A 52 17.71 3.66 -4.51
C LEU A 52 19.03 3.94 -3.78
N GLN A 53 18.97 4.57 -2.58
CA GLN A 53 20.13 4.80 -1.75
C GLN A 53 20.82 3.50 -1.29
N LYS A 54 20.08 2.39 -1.27
CA LYS A 54 20.57 1.05 -0.92
C LYS A 54 20.96 0.21 -2.14
N GLY A 55 20.89 0.79 -3.34
CA GLY A 55 21.22 0.11 -4.60
C GLY A 55 20.14 -0.82 -5.12
N TYR A 56 18.88 -0.66 -4.67
CA TYR A 56 17.74 -1.43 -5.16
C TYR A 56 17.03 -0.70 -6.29
N THR A 57 16.50 -1.47 -7.24
CA THR A 57 15.56 -1.00 -8.27
C THR A 57 14.13 -1.33 -7.82
N VAL A 58 13.18 -0.45 -8.10
CA VAL A 58 11.77 -0.65 -7.78
C VAL A 58 10.97 -0.92 -9.05
N PHE A 59 10.21 -2.02 -9.06
CA PHE A 59 9.18 -2.30 -10.05
C PHE A 59 7.84 -1.85 -9.52
N VAL A 60 7.24 -0.83 -10.10
CA VAL A 60 5.92 -0.33 -9.72
C VAL A 60 4.86 -1.03 -10.57
N CYS A 61 3.85 -1.58 -9.91
CA CYS A 61 2.74 -2.28 -10.51
C CYS A 61 1.43 -1.64 -10.03
N ASP A 62 0.63 -1.16 -10.97
CA ASP A 62 -0.70 -0.61 -10.73
C ASP A 62 -1.75 -1.70 -10.99
N SER A 63 -2.54 -2.04 -9.98
CA SER A 63 -3.59 -3.06 -10.11
C SER A 63 -4.93 -2.50 -10.54
N ASN A 64 -5.10 -1.18 -10.53
CA ASN A 64 -6.37 -0.52 -10.84
C ASN A 64 -7.55 -1.12 -10.02
N GLU A 65 -7.34 -1.35 -8.72
CA GLU A 65 -8.30 -1.95 -7.79
C GLU A 65 -8.80 -3.37 -8.22
N ASP A 66 -8.09 -4.05 -9.14
CA ASP A 66 -8.48 -5.36 -9.66
C ASP A 66 -7.62 -6.48 -9.07
N SER A 67 -8.26 -7.40 -8.34
CA SER A 67 -7.58 -8.52 -7.68
C SER A 67 -6.96 -9.54 -8.64
N ILE A 68 -7.50 -9.66 -9.87
CA ILE A 68 -6.94 -10.54 -10.90
C ILE A 68 -5.64 -9.95 -11.44
N THR A 69 -5.61 -8.64 -11.63
CA THR A 69 -4.40 -7.91 -12.03
C THR A 69 -3.34 -7.97 -10.96
N GLU A 70 -3.71 -7.94 -9.67
CA GLU A 70 -2.77 -8.17 -8.55
C GLU A 70 -2.07 -9.53 -8.68
N ASP A 71 -2.82 -10.61 -8.94
CA ASP A 71 -2.23 -11.96 -9.10
C ASP A 71 -1.26 -12.05 -10.28
N LYS A 72 -1.58 -11.40 -11.40
CA LYS A 72 -0.68 -11.31 -12.56
C LYS A 72 0.61 -10.56 -12.20
N HIS A 73 0.52 -9.47 -11.44
CA HIS A 73 1.69 -8.72 -10.99
C HIS A 73 2.55 -9.52 -10.04
N ILE A 74 1.94 -10.21 -9.07
CA ILE A 74 2.68 -11.08 -8.14
C ILE A 74 3.42 -12.17 -8.89
N SER A 75 2.73 -12.87 -9.81
CA SER A 75 3.35 -13.91 -10.65
C SER A 75 4.50 -13.36 -11.50
N SER A 76 4.33 -12.18 -12.08
CA SER A 76 5.35 -11.52 -12.90
C SER A 76 6.57 -11.10 -12.08
N LEU A 77 6.37 -10.59 -10.87
CA LEU A 77 7.45 -10.22 -9.94
C LEU A 77 8.18 -11.46 -9.44
N ALA A 78 7.44 -12.54 -9.14
CA ALA A 78 8.02 -13.82 -8.78
C ALA A 78 8.90 -14.40 -9.90
N ALA A 79 8.44 -14.36 -11.15
CA ALA A 79 9.22 -14.78 -12.31
C ALA A 79 10.48 -13.93 -12.57
N LYS A 80 10.55 -12.74 -12.00
CA LYS A 80 11.71 -11.84 -12.03
C LYS A 80 12.65 -12.03 -10.83
N ASP A 81 12.34 -12.97 -9.94
CA ASP A 81 13.10 -13.24 -8.71
C ASP A 81 13.32 -11.97 -7.86
N VAL A 82 12.30 -11.11 -7.70
CA VAL A 82 12.46 -9.93 -6.85
C VAL A 82 12.76 -10.34 -5.40
N ASP A 83 13.59 -9.55 -4.71
CA ASP A 83 14.03 -9.85 -3.34
C ASP A 83 12.91 -9.65 -2.30
N GLY A 84 11.82 -8.97 -2.69
CA GLY A 84 10.65 -8.75 -1.84
C GLY A 84 9.55 -7.97 -2.55
N ILE A 85 8.37 -7.99 -1.96
CA ILE A 85 7.20 -7.25 -2.47
C ILE A 85 6.66 -6.36 -1.36
N ILE A 86 6.41 -5.09 -1.67
CA ILE A 86 5.62 -4.17 -0.86
C ILE A 86 4.24 -4.11 -1.51
N TYR A 87 3.19 -4.39 -0.74
CA TYR A 87 1.89 -4.67 -1.30
C TYR A 87 0.76 -3.95 -0.57
N ILE A 88 -0.01 -3.15 -1.30
CA ILE A 88 -1.26 -2.55 -0.84
C ILE A 88 -2.39 -3.32 -1.52
N SER A 89 -2.91 -4.34 -0.83
CA SER A 89 -3.84 -5.29 -1.41
C SER A 89 -5.27 -4.78 -1.49
N THR A 90 -5.99 -5.16 -2.55
CA THR A 90 -7.47 -5.08 -2.62
C THR A 90 -8.13 -6.32 -2.06
N LYS A 91 -7.39 -7.41 -1.90
CA LYS A 91 -7.90 -8.70 -1.40
C LYS A 91 -8.20 -8.64 0.09
N SER A 92 -9.24 -9.38 0.50
CA SER A 92 -9.57 -9.60 1.91
C SER A 92 -8.68 -10.65 2.57
N ASP A 93 -8.15 -11.62 1.82
CA ASP A 93 -7.28 -12.70 2.27
C ASP A 93 -6.10 -12.88 1.31
N VAL A 94 -4.92 -13.05 1.86
CA VAL A 94 -3.65 -13.20 1.12
C VAL A 94 -2.91 -14.50 1.43
N LYS A 95 -3.58 -15.45 2.10
CA LYS A 95 -2.98 -16.73 2.50
C LYS A 95 -2.33 -17.47 1.33
N GLN A 96 -2.97 -17.46 0.17
CA GLN A 96 -2.50 -18.18 -1.02
C GLN A 96 -1.18 -17.61 -1.54
N ILE A 97 -0.98 -16.29 -1.44
CA ILE A 97 0.27 -15.64 -1.88
C ILE A 97 1.46 -16.21 -1.14
N TYR A 98 1.34 -16.44 0.18
CA TYR A 98 2.43 -17.01 0.99
C TYR A 98 2.63 -18.50 0.75
N ASN A 99 1.60 -19.22 0.30
CA ASN A 99 1.72 -20.65 -0.04
C ASN A 99 2.40 -20.84 -1.39
N ASP A 100 2.09 -20.00 -2.38
CA ASP A 100 2.53 -20.17 -3.76
C ASP A 100 3.91 -19.55 -4.00
N TYR A 101 4.24 -18.47 -3.28
CA TYR A 101 5.47 -17.71 -3.49
C TYR A 101 6.27 -17.56 -2.19
N LYS A 102 7.56 -17.95 -2.25
CA LYS A 102 8.50 -17.82 -1.12
C LYS A 102 9.18 -16.44 -1.07
N ILE A 103 8.49 -15.40 -1.51
CA ILE A 103 9.01 -14.04 -1.55
C ILE A 103 8.57 -13.32 -0.28
N PRO A 104 9.46 -12.60 0.42
CA PRO A 104 9.05 -11.74 1.53
C PRO A 104 8.05 -10.67 1.09
N VAL A 105 6.90 -10.58 1.78
CA VAL A 105 5.87 -9.59 1.49
C VAL A 105 5.65 -8.71 2.71
N VAL A 106 5.63 -7.39 2.48
CA VAL A 106 5.25 -6.38 3.47
C VAL A 106 3.96 -5.71 2.99
N HIS A 107 2.91 -5.82 3.78
CA HIS A 107 1.65 -5.11 3.51
C HIS A 107 1.69 -3.70 4.09
N ILE A 108 1.12 -2.74 3.36
CA ILE A 108 1.00 -1.34 3.80
C ILE A 108 -0.47 -0.93 3.72
N ASP A 109 -0.90 -0.07 4.66
CA ASP A 109 -2.19 0.61 4.71
C ASP A 109 -3.38 -0.33 4.94
N ARG A 110 -3.63 -1.26 4.04
CA ARG A 110 -4.74 -2.22 4.14
C ARG A 110 -4.32 -3.48 4.86
N ARG A 111 -5.21 -4.00 5.72
CA ARG A 111 -4.98 -5.23 6.50
C ARG A 111 -5.82 -6.37 5.92
N PRO A 112 -5.31 -7.17 4.99
CA PRO A 112 -5.96 -8.42 4.60
C PRO A 112 -5.79 -9.48 5.71
N GLU A 113 -6.63 -10.49 5.69
CA GLU A 113 -6.44 -11.68 6.52
C GLU A 113 -5.15 -12.41 6.12
N HIS A 114 -4.51 -13.06 7.08
CA HIS A 114 -3.25 -13.77 6.92
C HIS A 114 -2.07 -12.91 6.46
N ALA A 115 -2.16 -11.57 6.55
CA ALA A 115 -1.02 -10.71 6.31
C ALA A 115 0.10 -11.01 7.33
N GLY A 116 1.33 -11.21 6.83
CA GLY A 116 2.52 -11.38 7.67
C GLY A 116 2.98 -10.04 8.25
N THR A 117 4.01 -9.44 7.66
CA THR A 117 4.47 -8.10 8.06
C THR A 117 3.51 -7.03 7.55
N LEU A 118 3.10 -6.14 8.46
CA LEU A 118 2.06 -5.14 8.19
C LEU A 118 2.47 -3.78 8.76
N ILE A 119 2.36 -2.73 7.94
CA ILE A 119 2.58 -1.32 8.31
C ILE A 119 1.29 -0.56 8.05
N ILE A 120 0.64 -0.08 9.10
CA ILE A 120 -0.64 0.63 9.00
C ILE A 120 -0.62 1.92 9.81
N SER A 121 -1.45 2.87 9.41
CA SER A 121 -1.82 4.04 10.23
C SER A 121 -2.89 3.64 11.25
N ASP A 122 -2.95 4.35 12.37
CA ASP A 122 -4.05 4.21 13.31
C ASP A 122 -5.30 4.92 12.77
N ASN A 123 -5.99 4.22 11.88
CA ASN A 123 -7.18 4.74 11.20
C ASN A 123 -8.36 4.95 12.17
N GLU A 124 -8.44 4.16 13.24
CA GLU A 124 -9.48 4.32 14.26
C GLU A 124 -9.26 5.62 15.03
N MET A 125 -8.04 5.83 15.52
CA MET A 125 -7.69 7.09 16.17
C MET A 125 -7.82 8.28 15.21
N GLY A 126 -7.45 8.13 13.94
CA GLY A 126 -7.63 9.17 12.91
C GLY A 126 -9.09 9.57 12.74
N GLY A 127 -10.01 8.61 12.60
CA GLY A 127 -11.46 8.86 12.53
C GLY A 127 -11.99 9.52 13.80
N PHE A 128 -11.55 9.03 14.96
CA PHE A 128 -11.92 9.61 16.25
C PHE A 128 -11.45 11.08 16.38
N MET A 129 -10.21 11.36 16.04
CA MET A 129 -9.63 12.70 16.18
C MET A 129 -10.29 13.71 15.24
N ALA A 130 -10.56 13.33 13.99
CA ALA A 130 -11.24 14.18 13.02
C ALA A 130 -12.65 14.53 13.48
N THR A 131 -13.43 13.53 13.91
CA THR A 131 -14.79 13.72 14.42
C THR A 131 -14.80 14.56 15.70
N LYS A 132 -13.88 14.26 16.62
CA LYS A 132 -13.71 15.06 17.86
C LYS A 132 -13.42 16.52 17.57
N ALA A 133 -12.60 16.84 16.57
CA ALA A 133 -12.31 18.23 16.20
C ALA A 133 -13.59 18.96 15.80
N LEU A 134 -14.40 18.37 14.91
CA LEU A 134 -15.68 18.96 14.49
C LEU A 134 -16.66 19.14 15.65
N ILE A 135 -16.75 18.16 16.56
CA ILE A 135 -17.60 18.27 17.75
C ILE A 135 -17.16 19.44 18.65
N LYS A 136 -15.84 19.59 18.83
CA LYS A 136 -15.29 20.69 19.62
C LYS A 136 -15.55 22.08 19.01
N ASP A 137 -15.61 22.15 17.69
CA ASP A 137 -15.94 23.35 16.93
C ASP A 137 -17.47 23.63 16.92
N GLY A 138 -18.26 22.82 17.64
CA GLY A 138 -19.70 23.01 17.82
C GLY A 138 -20.56 22.34 16.76
N CYS A 139 -20.00 21.54 15.84
CA CYS A 139 -20.78 20.80 14.86
C CYS A 139 -21.64 19.73 15.53
N LYS A 140 -22.94 19.72 15.22
CA LYS A 140 -23.90 18.71 15.73
C LYS A 140 -24.28 17.67 14.70
N ASP A 141 -24.26 18.05 13.42
CA ASP A 141 -24.50 17.18 12.28
C ASP A 141 -23.18 16.98 11.54
N ILE A 142 -22.59 15.80 11.68
CA ILE A 142 -21.30 15.46 11.08
C ILE A 142 -21.53 14.40 10.01
N LEU A 143 -21.16 14.72 8.78
CA LEU A 143 -21.24 13.82 7.65
C LEU A 143 -19.94 13.05 7.50
N MET A 144 -20.04 11.75 7.30
CA MET A 144 -18.91 10.89 6.94
C MET A 144 -19.05 10.39 5.51
N LEU A 145 -18.10 10.79 4.64
CA LEU A 145 -17.94 10.18 3.34
C LEU A 145 -17.07 8.93 3.48
N SER A 146 -17.54 7.81 3.01
CA SER A 146 -16.92 6.51 3.18
C SER A 146 -16.79 5.79 1.84
N ASP A 147 -15.70 5.06 1.64
CA ASP A 147 -15.56 4.18 0.49
C ASP A 147 -16.56 3.02 0.59
N LYS A 148 -17.22 2.71 -0.54
CA LYS A 148 -18.14 1.57 -0.66
C LYS A 148 -17.43 0.21 -0.45
N ASN A 149 -16.15 0.13 -0.79
CA ASN A 149 -15.33 -1.07 -0.72
C ASN A 149 -14.88 -1.38 0.71
N CYS A 150 -15.54 -1.26 1.71
CA CYS A 150 -15.33 -1.65 3.11
C CYS A 150 -13.92 -2.20 3.49
N TYR A 151 -12.84 -1.60 3.00
CA TYR A 151 -11.47 -1.96 3.37
C TYR A 151 -11.24 -1.79 4.88
N SER A 152 -10.22 -2.42 5.41
CA SER A 152 -9.88 -2.30 6.84
C SER A 152 -9.70 -0.85 7.30
N THR A 153 -9.12 -0.01 6.46
CA THR A 153 -8.97 1.44 6.69
C THR A 153 -10.30 2.14 6.83
N THR A 154 -11.25 1.86 5.93
CA THR A 154 -12.61 2.41 5.94
C THR A 154 -13.36 1.99 7.21
N ARG A 155 -13.35 0.69 7.56
CA ARG A 155 -14.01 0.18 8.77
C ARG A 155 -13.45 0.82 10.04
N ASN A 156 -12.13 0.95 10.13
CA ASN A 156 -11.49 1.52 11.31
C ASN A 156 -11.77 3.02 11.46
N ARG A 157 -11.76 3.79 10.37
CA ARG A 157 -12.14 5.22 10.40
C ARG A 157 -13.60 5.39 10.84
N TYR A 158 -14.50 4.55 10.32
CA TYR A 158 -15.90 4.53 10.74
C TYR A 158 -16.04 4.22 12.23
N LYS A 159 -15.30 3.22 12.74
CA LYS A 159 -15.31 2.92 14.17
C LYS A 159 -14.90 4.14 15.00
N GLY A 160 -13.81 4.80 14.63
CA GLY A 160 -13.38 6.04 15.32
C GLY A 160 -14.42 7.15 15.26
N TYR A 161 -15.14 7.30 14.14
CA TYR A 161 -16.25 8.23 14.02
C TYR A 161 -17.37 7.91 15.02
N VAL A 162 -17.78 6.66 15.11
CA VAL A 162 -18.81 6.19 16.07
C VAL A 162 -18.36 6.40 17.52
N ASP A 163 -17.13 6.01 17.84
CA ASP A 163 -16.56 6.15 19.19
C ASP A 163 -16.51 7.62 19.66
N ALA A 164 -16.25 8.54 18.74
CA ALA A 164 -16.30 9.97 19.05
C ALA A 164 -17.73 10.44 19.36
N HIS A 165 -18.73 10.03 18.57
CA HIS A 165 -20.14 10.35 18.84
C HIS A 165 -20.56 9.83 20.21
N GLN A 166 -20.22 8.59 20.55
CA GLN A 166 -20.52 7.99 21.85
C GLN A 166 -19.84 8.75 22.99
N LYS A 167 -18.54 9.02 22.86
CA LYS A 167 -17.76 9.69 23.92
C LYS A 167 -18.24 11.09 24.24
N TYR A 168 -18.72 11.82 23.23
CA TYR A 168 -19.21 13.18 23.39
C TYR A 168 -20.73 13.28 23.49
N SER A 169 -21.43 12.16 23.63
CA SER A 169 -22.88 12.08 23.74
C SER A 169 -23.61 12.80 22.59
N LEU A 170 -23.00 12.82 21.40
CA LEU A 170 -23.61 13.35 20.20
C LEU A 170 -24.41 12.24 19.52
N PRO A 171 -25.71 12.41 19.23
CA PRO A 171 -26.49 11.40 18.55
C PRO A 171 -25.86 10.99 17.22
N LEU A 172 -25.75 9.67 16.99
CA LEU A 172 -25.32 9.13 15.72
C LEU A 172 -26.52 9.00 14.78
N ASN A 173 -26.44 9.63 13.61
CA ASN A 173 -27.42 9.47 12.56
C ASN A 173 -26.78 8.67 11.42
N GLU A 174 -27.26 7.44 11.19
CA GLU A 174 -26.72 6.56 10.16
C GLU A 174 -26.87 7.12 8.74
N SER A 175 -27.89 7.99 8.51
CA SER A 175 -28.04 8.69 7.22
C SER A 175 -26.92 9.67 6.91
N ASN A 176 -26.12 10.05 7.91
CA ASN A 176 -24.95 10.88 7.74
C ASN A 176 -23.71 10.10 7.25
N VAL A 177 -23.82 8.79 7.09
CA VAL A 177 -22.73 7.96 6.54
C VAL A 177 -23.01 7.65 5.08
N ILE A 178 -22.41 8.43 4.18
CA ILE A 178 -22.58 8.29 2.73
C ILE A 178 -21.47 7.41 2.18
N LYS A 179 -21.86 6.27 1.59
CA LYS A 179 -20.94 5.39 0.86
C LYS A 179 -20.85 5.81 -0.60
N THR A 180 -19.65 6.07 -1.08
CA THR A 180 -19.41 6.50 -2.46
C THR A 180 -18.20 5.77 -3.04
N GLU A 181 -18.10 5.76 -4.36
CA GLU A 181 -16.85 5.39 -5.02
C GLU A 181 -15.85 6.52 -4.86
N VAL A 182 -14.65 6.17 -4.41
CA VAL A 182 -13.53 7.10 -4.41
C VAL A 182 -12.86 6.98 -5.79
N SER A 183 -13.46 7.61 -6.79
CA SER A 183 -12.85 7.71 -8.12
C SER A 183 -12.71 9.19 -8.48
N TYR A 184 -11.56 9.55 -9.03
CA TYR A 184 -11.49 10.78 -9.80
C TYR A 184 -12.21 10.49 -11.12
N ALA A 185 -13.46 10.94 -11.25
CA ALA A 185 -14.13 10.94 -12.54
C ALA A 185 -13.25 11.80 -13.47
N SER A 186 -12.62 11.15 -14.44
CA SER A 186 -12.07 11.86 -15.58
C SER A 186 -13.24 12.52 -16.28
N SER A 187 -13.42 13.81 -16.07
CA SER A 187 -14.28 14.68 -16.86
C SER A 187 -13.76 14.82 -18.28
#